data_5a26d61cb22ccbf4119d923c35d91a5b
#
_entry.id   5a26d61cb22ccbf4119d923c35d91a5b
#
_cell.length_a   1.000
_cell.length_b   1.000
_cell.length_c   1.000
_cell.angle_alpha   90.00
_cell.angle_beta   90.00
_cell.angle_gamma   90.00
#
_symmetry.space_group_name_H-M   'P 1'
#
loop_
_entity.id
_entity.type
_entity.pdbx_description
1 polymer ?
#
loop_
_entity_poly.entity_id
_entity_poly.type
_entity_poly.pdbx_seq_one_letter_code
_entity_poly.pdbx_strand_id
1 'polypeptide(L)'
;VVQEVPVAAALKPFLAQRNAIVIWAVIAVVVVLLALLAVWWWLVGRNARNVSAELLQLYQISNQQKQLLDGINSALVDGIVLTDKGGMVQYANQAFARMVGRSDEELVGMDCAAIFGYDTALRLYKQLDVAIQSEQSFMFKDVMWLQSKKYHYQITCSPYRNESGVITGTVSVFRDITQLVDAQERNQRMVRQTIAAFMHAIEAVDPYLGGQSSYMANLGGDLVKTLGLSEEDESTVRTAASLSQIGKMQLPRELLTKP
;
A
#
# COMPACT_ATOMS: atom_id res chain seq x y z
N VAL A 1 87.37 -7.98 79.69
CA VAL A 1 87.50 -8.26 78.23
C VAL A 1 86.26 -7.68 77.56
N VAL A 2 86.42 -6.53 76.98
CA VAL A 2 85.33 -5.93 76.14
C VAL A 2 85.48 -6.53 74.77
N GLN A 3 84.51 -7.32 74.38
CA GLN A 3 84.48 -7.97 73.09
C GLN A 3 83.89 -6.97 72.10
N GLU A 4 84.75 -6.36 71.22
CA GLU A 4 84.35 -5.48 70.19
C GLU A 4 83.60 -6.28 69.10
N VAL A 5 82.27 -6.19 69.10
CA VAL A 5 81.47 -6.74 68.02
C VAL A 5 81.55 -5.75 66.83
N PRO A 6 82.07 -6.20 65.64
CA PRO A 6 82.18 -5.30 64.53
C PRO A 6 80.81 -4.76 64.08
N VAL A 7 80.75 -3.44 63.94
CA VAL A 7 79.49 -2.69 63.59
C VAL A 7 78.76 -3.32 62.45
N ALA A 8 79.48 -3.94 61.49
CA ALA A 8 78.93 -4.64 60.34
C ALA A 8 78.09 -5.90 60.75
N ALA A 9 78.46 -6.57 61.84
CA ALA A 9 77.69 -7.72 62.31
C ALA A 9 76.45 -7.34 63.07
N ALA A 10 76.46 -6.23 63.82
CA ALA A 10 75.27 -5.70 64.52
C ALA A 10 74.22 -5.08 63.54
N LEU A 11 74.66 -4.61 62.40
CA LEU A 11 73.76 -4.02 61.38
C LEU A 11 73.11 -5.04 60.41
N LYS A 12 73.68 -6.24 60.31
CA LYS A 12 73.13 -7.30 59.40
C LYS A 12 71.63 -7.62 59.61
N PRO A 13 71.16 -7.86 60.90
CA PRO A 13 69.76 -8.18 61.10
C PRO A 13 68.86 -6.97 60.75
N PHE A 14 69.31 -5.70 61.01
CA PHE A 14 68.55 -4.50 60.70
C PHE A 14 68.40 -4.30 59.18
N LEU A 15 69.44 -4.55 58.41
CA LEU A 15 69.46 -4.45 56.95
C LEU A 15 68.57 -5.55 56.32
N ALA A 16 68.63 -6.77 56.86
CA ALA A 16 67.75 -7.88 56.42
C ALA A 16 66.28 -7.59 56.68
N GLN A 17 65.93 -7.03 57.87
CA GLN A 17 64.59 -6.66 58.23
C GLN A 17 64.03 -5.50 57.34
N ARG A 18 64.85 -4.49 57.07
CA ARG A 18 64.51 -3.40 56.17
C ARG A 18 64.26 -3.89 54.76
N ASN A 19 65.09 -4.77 54.21
CA ASN A 19 64.92 -5.33 52.90
C ASN A 19 63.67 -6.20 52.77
N ALA A 20 63.36 -6.97 53.84
CA ALA A 20 62.12 -7.72 53.90
C ALA A 20 60.89 -6.81 53.88
N ILE A 21 60.89 -5.71 54.63
CA ILE A 21 59.77 -4.74 54.61
C ILE A 21 59.59 -4.10 53.22
N VAL A 22 60.71 -3.73 52.57
CA VAL A 22 60.68 -3.14 51.23
C VAL A 22 60.14 -4.15 50.22
N ILE A 23 60.54 -5.43 50.30
CA ILE A 23 60.05 -6.49 49.39
C ILE A 23 58.51 -6.69 49.59
N TRP A 24 58.07 -6.77 50.85
CA TRP A 24 56.63 -6.93 51.13
C TRP A 24 55.84 -5.70 50.69
N ALA A 25 56.38 -4.49 50.82
CA ALA A 25 55.73 -3.28 50.34
C ALA A 25 55.59 -3.26 48.79
N VAL A 26 56.64 -3.70 48.10
CA VAL A 26 56.63 -3.80 46.62
C VAL A 26 55.59 -4.86 46.16
N ILE A 27 55.57 -6.03 46.86
CA ILE A 27 54.59 -7.07 46.55
C ILE A 27 53.16 -6.55 46.75
N ALA A 28 52.92 -5.85 47.87
CA ALA A 28 51.59 -5.27 48.13
C ALA A 28 51.13 -4.27 47.04
N VAL A 29 52.07 -3.40 46.60
CA VAL A 29 51.76 -2.45 45.50
C VAL A 29 51.45 -3.21 44.19
N VAL A 30 52.25 -4.23 43.86
CA VAL A 30 51.99 -5.04 42.67
C VAL A 30 50.65 -5.74 42.70
N VAL A 31 50.26 -6.31 43.87
CA VAL A 31 48.98 -6.97 44.03
C VAL A 31 47.82 -5.99 43.88
N VAL A 32 47.97 -4.77 44.46
CA VAL A 32 46.94 -3.72 44.29
C VAL A 32 46.81 -3.30 42.84
N LEU A 33 47.91 -3.12 42.10
CA LEU A 33 47.90 -2.77 40.69
C LEU A 33 47.22 -3.87 39.84
N LEU A 34 47.55 -5.14 40.11
CA LEU A 34 46.91 -6.27 39.42
C LEU A 34 45.40 -6.36 39.71
N ALA A 35 45.00 -6.10 40.95
CA ALA A 35 43.58 -6.04 41.33
C ALA A 35 42.83 -4.90 40.60
N LEU A 36 43.44 -3.70 40.52
CA LEU A 36 42.88 -2.56 39.77
C LEU A 36 42.77 -2.87 38.26
N LEU A 37 43.79 -3.51 37.69
CA LEU A 37 43.75 -3.95 36.30
C LEU A 37 42.63 -4.99 36.06
N ALA A 38 42.48 -5.93 36.94
CA ALA A 38 41.40 -6.94 36.83
C ALA A 38 40.00 -6.30 36.92
N VAL A 39 39.83 -5.36 37.86
CA VAL A 39 38.56 -4.60 37.97
C VAL A 39 38.31 -3.77 36.71
N TRP A 40 39.34 -3.09 36.19
CA TRP A 40 39.23 -2.30 34.95
C TRP A 40 38.86 -3.19 33.77
N TRP A 41 39.50 -4.33 33.58
CA TRP A 41 39.18 -5.32 32.54
C TRP A 41 37.75 -5.86 32.66
N TRP A 42 37.31 -6.13 33.87
CA TRP A 42 35.96 -6.60 34.16
C TRP A 42 34.88 -5.52 33.80
N LEU A 43 35.12 -4.26 34.17
CA LEU A 43 34.25 -3.13 33.87
C LEU A 43 34.16 -2.89 32.37
N VAL A 44 35.30 -2.83 31.67
CA VAL A 44 35.35 -2.61 30.22
C VAL A 44 34.67 -3.77 29.48
N GLY A 45 34.96 -5.00 29.87
CA GLY A 45 34.32 -6.19 29.26
C GLY A 45 32.83 -6.28 29.51
N ARG A 46 32.35 -5.78 30.65
CA ARG A 46 30.91 -5.72 30.96
C ARG A 46 30.20 -4.64 30.11
N ASN A 47 30.78 -3.47 29.97
CA ASN A 47 30.24 -2.40 29.14
C ASN A 47 30.18 -2.78 27.66
N ALA A 48 31.23 -3.37 27.12
CA ALA A 48 31.27 -3.83 25.74
C ALA A 48 30.19 -4.89 25.45
N ARG A 49 29.95 -5.80 26.37
CA ARG A 49 28.90 -6.83 26.23
C ARG A 49 27.48 -6.23 26.26
N ASN A 50 27.22 -5.26 27.13
CA ASN A 50 25.93 -4.59 27.21
C ASN A 50 25.59 -3.80 25.94
N VAL A 51 26.55 -3.03 25.42
CA VAL A 51 26.38 -2.25 24.16
C VAL A 51 26.15 -3.19 22.96
N SER A 52 26.88 -4.30 22.90
CA SER A 52 26.69 -5.29 21.83
C SER A 52 25.34 -5.98 21.89
N ALA A 53 24.83 -6.26 23.10
CA ALA A 53 23.51 -6.85 23.27
C ALA A 53 22.38 -5.88 22.88
N GLU A 54 22.50 -4.59 23.23
CA GLU A 54 21.54 -3.56 22.88
C GLU A 54 21.50 -3.29 21.37
N LEU A 55 22.66 -3.22 20.73
CA LEU A 55 22.78 -3.09 19.26
C LEU A 55 22.15 -4.30 18.55
N LEU A 56 22.39 -5.51 19.02
CA LEU A 56 21.78 -6.72 18.48
C LEU A 56 20.26 -6.70 18.63
N GLN A 57 19.76 -6.26 19.77
CA GLN A 57 18.33 -6.13 20.02
C GLN A 57 17.67 -5.11 19.06
N LEU A 58 18.27 -3.92 18.93
CA LEU A 58 17.81 -2.88 18.00
C LEU A 58 17.82 -3.39 16.54
N TYR A 59 18.89 -4.07 16.15
CA TYR A 59 19.00 -4.68 14.83
C TYR A 59 17.92 -5.75 14.59
N GLN A 60 17.65 -6.61 15.58
CA GLN A 60 16.60 -7.62 15.48
C GLN A 60 15.21 -7.01 15.37
N ILE A 61 14.90 -5.99 16.19
CA ILE A 61 13.62 -5.26 16.13
C ILE A 61 13.45 -4.58 14.76
N SER A 62 14.48 -3.88 14.30
CA SER A 62 14.46 -3.23 12.98
C SER A 62 14.26 -4.24 11.84
N ASN A 63 14.94 -5.38 11.92
CA ASN A 63 14.83 -6.43 10.90
C ASN A 63 13.45 -7.11 10.92
N GLN A 64 12.88 -7.35 12.12
CA GLN A 64 11.52 -7.87 12.25
C GLN A 64 10.47 -6.89 11.69
N GLN A 65 10.61 -5.58 11.97
CA GLN A 65 9.73 -4.56 11.41
C GLN A 65 9.83 -4.52 9.88
N LYS A 66 11.04 -4.57 9.34
CA LYS A 66 11.26 -4.63 7.89
C LYS A 66 10.60 -5.88 7.28
N GLN A 67 10.83 -7.07 7.85
CA GLN A 67 10.22 -8.31 7.37
C GLN A 67 8.67 -8.27 7.43
N LEU A 68 8.11 -7.68 8.50
CA LEU A 68 6.67 -7.49 8.60
C LEU A 68 6.14 -6.57 7.50
N LEU A 69 6.79 -5.43 7.26
CA LEU A 69 6.43 -4.50 6.19
C LEU A 69 6.56 -5.15 4.80
N ASP A 70 7.64 -5.89 4.55
CA ASP A 70 7.85 -6.63 3.31
C ASP A 70 6.78 -7.73 3.13
N GLY A 71 6.42 -8.43 4.20
CA GLY A 71 5.35 -9.42 4.22
C GLY A 71 3.98 -8.81 3.91
N ILE A 72 3.64 -7.69 4.53
CA ILE A 72 2.39 -6.95 4.25
C ILE A 72 2.40 -6.47 2.80
N ASN A 73 3.47 -5.83 2.34
CA ASN A 73 3.58 -5.31 0.98
C ASN A 73 3.48 -6.41 -0.09
N SER A 74 4.04 -7.59 0.16
CA SER A 74 3.96 -8.72 -0.78
C SER A 74 2.58 -9.38 -0.80
N ALA A 75 1.84 -9.35 0.31
CA ALA A 75 0.48 -9.87 0.41
C ALA A 75 -0.58 -8.93 -0.18
N LEU A 76 -0.27 -7.65 -0.36
CA LEU A 76 -1.19 -6.69 -0.95
C LEU A 76 -1.37 -6.99 -2.44
N VAL A 77 -2.64 -7.00 -2.87
CA VAL A 77 -3.04 -7.12 -4.27
C VAL A 77 -3.06 -5.74 -4.94
N ASP A 78 -3.39 -4.70 -4.17
CA ASP A 78 -3.46 -3.33 -4.64
C ASP A 78 -2.04 -2.77 -4.87
N GLY A 79 -1.83 -2.09 -6.00
CA GLY A 79 -0.59 -1.39 -6.30
C GLY A 79 -0.46 -0.11 -5.47
N ILE A 80 0.66 0.06 -4.77
CA ILE A 80 0.95 1.27 -3.99
C ILE A 80 2.17 1.96 -4.59
N VAL A 81 2.05 3.25 -4.83
CA VAL A 81 3.14 4.10 -5.29
C VAL A 81 3.19 5.40 -4.50
N LEU A 82 4.37 5.80 -4.08
CA LEU A 82 4.68 7.10 -3.51
C LEU A 82 5.37 7.93 -4.58
N THR A 83 4.84 9.11 -4.84
CA THR A 83 5.45 10.08 -5.76
C THR A 83 5.78 11.38 -5.03
N ASP A 84 6.78 12.11 -5.51
CA ASP A 84 6.99 13.49 -5.12
C ASP A 84 5.93 14.43 -5.76
N LYS A 85 6.04 15.74 -5.49
CA LYS A 85 5.14 16.75 -6.06
C LYS A 85 5.21 16.87 -7.58
N GLY A 86 6.31 16.45 -8.19
CA GLY A 86 6.51 16.44 -9.63
C GLY A 86 6.02 15.16 -10.32
N GLY A 87 5.54 14.16 -9.55
CA GLY A 87 5.10 12.88 -10.09
C GLY A 87 6.23 11.87 -10.30
N MET A 88 7.43 12.12 -9.74
CA MET A 88 8.54 11.17 -9.76
C MET A 88 8.34 10.11 -8.69
N VAL A 89 8.46 8.83 -9.06
CA VAL A 89 8.29 7.69 -8.16
C VAL A 89 9.42 7.65 -7.13
N GLN A 90 9.07 7.67 -5.85
CA GLN A 90 9.99 7.50 -4.71
C GLN A 90 9.94 6.08 -4.14
N TYR A 91 8.79 5.43 -4.24
CA TYR A 91 8.57 4.07 -3.79
C TYR A 91 7.44 3.42 -4.58
N ALA A 92 7.58 2.14 -4.87
CA ALA A 92 6.53 1.30 -5.42
C ALA A 92 6.54 -0.07 -4.73
N ASN A 93 5.36 -0.63 -4.42
CA ASN A 93 5.29 -1.98 -3.91
C ASN A 93 5.35 -3.01 -5.04
N GLN A 94 5.56 -4.27 -4.69
CA GLN A 94 5.66 -5.37 -5.67
C GLN A 94 4.37 -5.53 -6.51
N ALA A 95 3.18 -5.21 -5.95
CA ALA A 95 1.93 -5.28 -6.69
C ALA A 95 1.88 -4.23 -7.80
N PHE A 96 2.31 -2.98 -7.52
CA PHE A 96 2.42 -1.94 -8.54
C PHE A 96 3.46 -2.30 -9.61
N ALA A 97 4.61 -2.84 -9.21
CA ALA A 97 5.65 -3.29 -10.13
C ALA A 97 5.12 -4.35 -11.10
N ARG A 98 4.41 -5.37 -10.59
CA ARG A 98 3.71 -6.38 -11.42
C ARG A 98 2.66 -5.77 -12.35
N MET A 99 1.88 -4.80 -11.87
CA MET A 99 0.85 -4.12 -12.63
C MET A 99 1.41 -3.44 -13.89
N VAL A 100 2.54 -2.76 -13.76
CA VAL A 100 3.16 -2.03 -14.88
C VAL A 100 4.18 -2.88 -15.66
N GLY A 101 4.51 -4.11 -15.19
CA GLY A 101 5.42 -5.04 -15.85
C GLY A 101 6.89 -4.63 -15.76
N ARG A 102 7.29 -4.00 -14.65
CA ARG A 102 8.66 -3.58 -14.34
C ARG A 102 9.07 -4.05 -12.95
N SER A 103 10.36 -4.00 -12.62
CA SER A 103 10.79 -4.19 -11.24
C SER A 103 10.57 -2.93 -10.40
N ASP A 104 10.42 -3.08 -9.09
CA ASP A 104 10.29 -1.98 -8.14
C ASP A 104 11.53 -1.07 -8.14
N GLU A 105 12.72 -1.65 -8.29
CA GLU A 105 13.97 -0.92 -8.40
C GLU A 105 14.06 -0.04 -9.66
N GLU A 106 13.52 -0.52 -10.80
CA GLU A 106 13.49 0.24 -12.05
C GLU A 106 12.49 1.40 -11.98
N LEU A 107 11.45 1.29 -11.15
CA LEU A 107 10.40 2.30 -11.04
C LEU A 107 10.83 3.53 -10.24
N VAL A 108 11.72 3.36 -9.26
CA VAL A 108 12.21 4.46 -8.43
C VAL A 108 12.97 5.48 -9.29
N GLY A 109 12.59 6.74 -9.21
CA GLY A 109 13.13 7.83 -10.02
C GLY A 109 12.52 7.96 -11.42
N MET A 110 11.55 7.11 -11.79
CA MET A 110 10.81 7.28 -13.05
C MET A 110 9.67 8.29 -12.87
N ASP A 111 9.41 8.99 -13.96
CA ASP A 111 8.23 9.85 -14.10
C ASP A 111 6.99 9.03 -14.46
N CYS A 112 5.82 9.41 -13.96
CA CYS A 112 4.54 8.77 -14.30
C CYS A 112 4.30 8.72 -15.81
N ALA A 113 4.76 9.71 -16.58
CA ALA A 113 4.62 9.72 -18.04
C ALA A 113 5.45 8.62 -18.72
N ALA A 114 6.60 8.24 -18.14
CA ALA A 114 7.41 7.15 -18.65
C ALA A 114 6.80 5.76 -18.32
N ILE A 115 5.95 5.69 -17.30
CA ILE A 115 5.27 4.47 -16.87
C ILE A 115 3.96 4.25 -17.63
N PHE A 116 3.09 5.27 -17.66
CA PHE A 116 1.71 5.16 -18.15
C PHE A 116 1.48 5.79 -19.52
N GLY A 117 2.48 6.48 -20.09
CA GLY A 117 2.33 7.33 -21.27
C GLY A 117 1.77 8.72 -20.94
N TYR A 118 1.96 9.65 -21.86
CA TYR A 118 1.71 11.07 -21.63
C TYR A 118 0.24 11.40 -21.26
N ASP A 119 -0.72 10.85 -21.99
CA ASP A 119 -2.14 11.17 -21.78
C ASP A 119 -2.66 10.68 -20.42
N THR A 120 -2.26 9.48 -20.01
CA THR A 120 -2.64 8.92 -18.70
C THR A 120 -1.94 9.69 -17.58
N ALA A 121 -0.66 9.98 -17.73
CA ALA A 121 0.10 10.76 -16.75
C ALA A 121 -0.49 12.16 -16.56
N LEU A 122 -0.92 12.83 -17.61
CA LEU A 122 -1.55 14.15 -17.52
C LEU A 122 -2.84 14.12 -16.69
N ARG A 123 -3.66 13.05 -16.85
CA ARG A 123 -4.84 12.86 -15.99
C ARG A 123 -4.44 12.60 -14.53
N LEU A 124 -3.44 11.76 -14.30
CA LEU A 124 -2.93 11.48 -12.96
C LEU A 124 -2.38 12.73 -12.28
N TYR A 125 -1.55 13.53 -12.96
CA TYR A 125 -0.99 14.77 -12.39
C TYR A 125 -2.07 15.73 -11.93
N LYS A 126 -3.15 15.92 -12.70
CA LYS A 126 -4.27 16.74 -12.26
C LYS A 126 -4.87 16.24 -10.93
N GLN A 127 -4.95 14.93 -10.77
CA GLN A 127 -5.49 14.34 -9.57
C GLN A 127 -4.50 14.42 -8.38
N LEU A 128 -3.19 14.25 -8.64
CA LEU A 128 -2.15 14.47 -7.64
C LEU A 128 -2.18 15.91 -7.12
N ASP A 129 -2.28 16.90 -8.02
CA ASP A 129 -2.39 18.31 -7.67
C ASP A 129 -3.63 18.60 -6.80
N VAL A 130 -4.78 18.02 -7.14
CA VAL A 130 -6.00 18.13 -6.32
C VAL A 130 -5.77 17.59 -4.90
N ALA A 131 -5.13 16.42 -4.75
CA ALA A 131 -4.82 15.86 -3.44
C ALA A 131 -3.89 16.76 -2.61
N ILE A 132 -2.86 17.33 -3.27
CA ILE A 132 -1.89 18.22 -2.62
C ILE A 132 -2.56 19.53 -2.20
N GLN A 133 -3.36 20.15 -3.06
CA GLN A 133 -4.01 21.45 -2.81
C GLN A 133 -5.15 21.35 -1.79
N SER A 134 -5.96 20.29 -1.87
CA SER A 134 -7.06 20.06 -0.91
C SER A 134 -6.59 19.54 0.44
N GLU A 135 -5.35 19.03 0.51
CA GLU A 135 -4.80 18.33 1.68
C GLU A 135 -5.63 17.12 2.15
N GLN A 136 -6.49 16.60 1.28
CA GLN A 136 -7.40 15.50 1.58
C GLN A 136 -7.18 14.33 0.63
N SER A 137 -7.48 13.13 1.11
CA SER A 137 -7.53 11.94 0.26
C SER A 137 -8.80 11.96 -0.57
N PHE A 138 -8.68 11.60 -1.84
CA PHE A 138 -9.84 11.42 -2.70
C PHE A 138 -9.68 10.21 -3.60
N MET A 139 -10.78 9.71 -4.10
CA MET A 139 -10.86 8.51 -4.93
C MET A 139 -11.50 8.84 -6.26
N PHE A 140 -10.93 8.26 -7.32
CA PHE A 140 -11.50 8.36 -8.67
C PHE A 140 -11.32 7.02 -9.41
N LYS A 141 -12.04 6.87 -10.51
CA LYS A 141 -11.88 5.72 -11.42
C LYS A 141 -11.25 6.20 -12.71
N ASP A 142 -10.30 5.42 -13.24
CA ASP A 142 -9.70 5.68 -14.54
C ASP A 142 -9.53 4.39 -15.33
N VAL A 143 -9.46 4.52 -16.65
CA VAL A 143 -9.20 3.43 -17.58
C VAL A 143 -7.79 3.56 -18.11
N MET A 144 -6.99 2.52 -17.91
CA MET A 144 -5.60 2.49 -18.34
C MET A 144 -5.34 1.34 -19.30
N TRP A 145 -4.47 1.61 -20.28
CA TRP A 145 -3.97 0.59 -21.18
C TRP A 145 -2.56 0.21 -20.74
N LEU A 146 -2.44 -1.03 -20.21
CA LEU A 146 -1.17 -1.57 -19.78
C LEU A 146 -0.89 -2.84 -20.59
N GLN A 147 0.30 -2.90 -21.20
CA GLN A 147 0.70 -4.05 -22.04
C GLN A 147 -0.35 -4.41 -23.11
N SER A 148 -0.93 -3.39 -23.77
CA SER A 148 -1.97 -3.54 -24.80
C SER A 148 -3.31 -4.09 -24.31
N LYS A 149 -3.53 -4.16 -23.00
CA LYS A 149 -4.78 -4.58 -22.39
C LYS A 149 -5.42 -3.45 -21.61
N LYS A 150 -6.75 -3.36 -21.71
CA LYS A 150 -7.57 -2.38 -21.02
C LYS A 150 -7.85 -2.85 -19.58
N TYR A 151 -7.59 -1.97 -18.62
CA TYR A 151 -7.89 -2.19 -17.21
C TYR A 151 -8.71 -1.03 -16.66
N HIS A 152 -9.57 -1.33 -15.71
CA HIS A 152 -10.31 -0.35 -14.93
C HIS A 152 -9.69 -0.28 -13.53
N TYR A 153 -9.17 0.89 -13.17
CA TYR A 153 -8.58 1.12 -11.85
C TYR A 153 -9.45 2.06 -11.03
N GLN A 154 -9.61 1.71 -9.77
CA GLN A 154 -10.02 2.63 -8.72
C GLN A 154 -8.75 3.11 -8.03
N ILE A 155 -8.51 4.42 -8.07
CA ILE A 155 -7.27 5.04 -7.58
C ILE A 155 -7.63 5.94 -6.41
N THR A 156 -6.95 5.74 -5.28
CA THR A 156 -7.04 6.62 -4.11
C THR A 156 -5.73 7.36 -3.98
N CYS A 157 -5.77 8.70 -4.08
CA CYS A 157 -4.63 9.58 -3.88
C CYS A 157 -4.73 10.25 -2.51
N SER A 158 -3.65 10.20 -1.74
CA SER A 158 -3.55 10.80 -0.40
C SER A 158 -2.28 11.64 -0.31
N PRO A 159 -2.33 12.86 0.24
CA PRO A 159 -1.13 13.67 0.43
C PRO A 159 -0.19 12.97 1.41
N TYR A 160 1.09 12.93 1.06
CA TYR A 160 2.15 12.37 1.90
C TYR A 160 2.91 13.49 2.60
N ARG A 161 3.02 13.39 3.93
CA ARG A 161 3.72 14.38 4.78
C ARG A 161 5.01 13.77 5.33
N ASN A 162 6.05 14.58 5.36
CA ASN A 162 7.30 14.21 6.03
C ASN A 162 7.15 14.34 7.58
N GLU A 163 8.20 14.01 8.31
CA GLU A 163 8.25 14.10 9.79
C GLU A 163 7.95 15.52 10.32
N SER A 164 8.22 16.54 9.54
CA SER A 164 7.91 17.94 9.86
C SER A 164 6.47 18.35 9.52
N GLY A 165 5.62 17.44 9.04
CA GLY A 165 4.23 17.70 8.67
C GLY A 165 4.05 18.37 7.30
N VAL A 166 5.13 18.63 6.56
CA VAL A 166 5.08 19.26 5.24
C VAL A 166 4.72 18.22 4.19
N ILE A 167 3.75 18.55 3.31
CA ILE A 167 3.42 17.70 2.16
C ILE A 167 4.60 17.69 1.19
N THR A 168 5.16 16.51 0.95
CA THR A 168 6.29 16.29 0.04
C THR A 168 5.90 15.55 -1.24
N GLY A 169 4.70 14.96 -1.27
CA GLY A 169 4.22 14.19 -2.41
C GLY A 169 2.86 13.56 -2.14
N THR A 170 2.57 12.46 -2.82
CA THR A 170 1.31 11.70 -2.67
C THR A 170 1.56 10.20 -2.59
N VAL A 171 0.77 9.51 -1.79
CA VAL A 171 0.61 8.05 -1.85
C VAL A 171 -0.62 7.75 -2.69
N SER A 172 -0.44 6.97 -3.74
CA SER A 172 -1.54 6.52 -4.61
C SER A 172 -1.70 5.00 -4.50
N VAL A 173 -2.94 4.56 -4.29
CA VAL A 173 -3.31 3.14 -4.22
C VAL A 173 -4.14 2.80 -5.46
N PHE A 174 -3.67 1.84 -6.24
CA PHE A 174 -4.29 1.36 -7.47
C PHE A 174 -4.96 0.02 -7.23
N ARG A 175 -6.28 -0.01 -7.26
CA ARG A 175 -7.07 -1.23 -7.18
C ARG A 175 -7.61 -1.60 -8.56
N ASP A 176 -7.27 -2.79 -9.04
CA ASP A 176 -7.86 -3.33 -10.27
C ASP A 176 -9.32 -3.73 -10.01
N ILE A 177 -10.24 -3.04 -10.65
CA ILE A 177 -11.68 -3.31 -10.60
C ILE A 177 -12.22 -3.84 -11.94
N THR A 178 -11.34 -4.29 -12.84
CA THR A 178 -11.72 -4.75 -14.18
C THR A 178 -12.73 -5.90 -14.11
N GLN A 179 -12.46 -6.90 -13.28
CA GLN A 179 -13.38 -8.03 -13.11
C GLN A 179 -14.75 -7.60 -12.57
N LEU A 180 -14.78 -6.63 -11.66
CA LEU A 180 -16.01 -6.08 -11.11
C LEU A 180 -16.82 -5.35 -12.19
N VAL A 181 -16.17 -4.47 -12.97
CA VAL A 181 -16.80 -3.74 -14.08
C VAL A 181 -17.32 -4.71 -15.14
N ASP A 182 -16.50 -5.67 -15.56
CA ASP A 182 -16.88 -6.69 -16.53
C ASP A 182 -18.08 -7.53 -16.04
N ALA A 183 -18.12 -7.87 -14.75
CA ALA A 183 -19.24 -8.61 -14.16
C ALA A 183 -20.52 -7.77 -14.14
N GLN A 184 -20.43 -6.49 -13.81
CA GLN A 184 -21.55 -5.55 -13.84
C GLN A 184 -22.09 -5.37 -15.26
N GLU A 185 -21.20 -5.18 -16.25
CA GLU A 185 -21.59 -5.06 -17.66
C GLU A 185 -22.24 -6.34 -18.19
N ARG A 186 -21.68 -7.52 -17.84
CA ARG A 186 -22.31 -8.81 -18.20
C ARG A 186 -23.69 -8.96 -17.60
N ASN A 187 -23.85 -8.61 -16.32
CA ASN A 187 -25.15 -8.70 -15.66
C ASN A 187 -26.18 -7.76 -16.33
N GLN A 188 -25.80 -6.50 -16.57
CA GLN A 188 -26.67 -5.55 -17.27
C GLN A 188 -27.04 -6.03 -18.69
N ARG A 189 -26.08 -6.63 -19.40
CA ARG A 189 -26.33 -7.19 -20.74
C ARG A 189 -27.30 -8.38 -20.67
N MET A 190 -27.11 -9.26 -19.69
CA MET A 190 -28.00 -10.41 -19.47
C MET A 190 -29.43 -9.95 -19.15
N VAL A 191 -29.61 -8.97 -18.27
CA VAL A 191 -30.92 -8.40 -17.95
C VAL A 191 -31.59 -7.84 -19.22
N ARG A 192 -30.87 -7.03 -20.01
CA ARG A 192 -31.40 -6.50 -21.28
C ARG A 192 -31.78 -7.60 -22.27
N GLN A 193 -30.95 -8.65 -22.41
CA GLN A 193 -31.26 -9.77 -23.28
C GLN A 193 -32.46 -10.57 -22.80
N THR A 194 -32.62 -10.76 -21.50
CA THR A 194 -33.78 -11.44 -20.90
C THR A 194 -35.07 -10.66 -21.17
N ILE A 195 -35.05 -9.33 -20.99
CA ILE A 195 -36.18 -8.46 -21.31
C ILE A 195 -36.51 -8.56 -22.79
N ALA A 196 -35.53 -8.47 -23.68
CA ALA A 196 -35.73 -8.60 -25.11
C ALA A 196 -36.36 -9.98 -25.51
N ALA A 197 -35.88 -11.07 -24.89
CA ALA A 197 -36.45 -12.41 -25.14
C ALA A 197 -37.92 -12.51 -24.67
N PHE A 198 -38.26 -11.93 -23.50
CA PHE A 198 -39.65 -11.88 -23.08
C PHE A 198 -40.51 -11.04 -24.05
N MET A 199 -40.02 -9.91 -24.56
CA MET A 199 -40.73 -9.09 -25.52
C MET A 199 -41.00 -9.87 -26.81
N HIS A 200 -40.00 -10.56 -27.36
CA HIS A 200 -40.20 -11.39 -28.54
C HIS A 200 -41.22 -12.50 -28.29
N ALA A 201 -41.23 -13.10 -27.08
CA ALA A 201 -42.22 -14.12 -26.76
C ALA A 201 -43.64 -13.55 -26.71
N ILE A 202 -43.84 -12.34 -26.20
CA ILE A 202 -45.11 -11.63 -26.18
C ILE A 202 -45.58 -11.32 -27.60
N GLU A 203 -44.72 -10.77 -28.44
CA GLU A 203 -44.99 -10.46 -29.85
C GLU A 203 -45.36 -11.71 -30.67
N ALA A 204 -44.77 -12.85 -30.35
CA ALA A 204 -45.10 -14.14 -31.01
C ALA A 204 -46.50 -14.65 -30.66
N VAL A 205 -47.02 -14.28 -29.48
CA VAL A 205 -48.38 -14.66 -29.04
C VAL A 205 -49.46 -13.72 -29.59
N ASP A 206 -49.13 -12.42 -29.74
CA ASP A 206 -50.03 -11.44 -30.31
C ASP A 206 -49.31 -10.59 -31.38
N PRO A 207 -49.48 -10.95 -32.68
CA PRO A 207 -48.87 -10.24 -33.79
C PRO A 207 -49.29 -8.74 -33.90
N TYR A 208 -50.41 -8.32 -33.32
CA TYR A 208 -50.83 -6.94 -33.32
C TYR A 208 -50.03 -6.05 -32.37
N LEU A 209 -49.29 -6.68 -31.42
CA LEU A 209 -48.39 -6.00 -30.51
C LEU A 209 -46.96 -5.86 -31.11
N GLY A 210 -46.72 -6.43 -32.27
CA GLY A 210 -45.42 -6.37 -32.93
C GLY A 210 -44.93 -4.93 -33.12
N GLY A 211 -43.79 -4.63 -32.48
CA GLY A 211 -43.16 -3.30 -32.53
C GLY A 211 -43.76 -2.25 -31.57
N GLN A 212 -44.92 -2.48 -30.94
CA GLN A 212 -45.53 -1.49 -30.03
C GLN A 212 -44.68 -1.22 -28.82
N SER A 213 -44.14 -2.25 -28.20
CA SER A 213 -43.26 -2.12 -27.03
C SER A 213 -41.95 -1.41 -27.37
N SER A 214 -41.36 -1.72 -28.53
CA SER A 214 -40.18 -1.01 -29.03
C SER A 214 -40.45 0.45 -29.34
N TYR A 215 -41.63 0.75 -29.93
CA TYR A 215 -42.05 2.12 -30.19
C TYR A 215 -42.24 2.91 -28.90
N MET A 216 -42.93 2.35 -27.89
CA MET A 216 -43.13 2.96 -26.57
C MET A 216 -41.80 3.19 -25.85
N ALA A 217 -40.87 2.24 -25.91
CA ALA A 217 -39.53 2.40 -25.32
C ALA A 217 -38.75 3.54 -25.99
N ASN A 218 -38.79 3.64 -27.33
CA ASN A 218 -38.11 4.71 -28.06
C ASN A 218 -38.74 6.06 -27.74
N LEU A 219 -40.07 6.17 -27.80
CA LEU A 219 -40.79 7.40 -27.50
C LEU A 219 -40.51 7.87 -26.04
N GLY A 220 -40.55 6.94 -25.08
CA GLY A 220 -40.25 7.26 -23.68
C GLY A 220 -38.82 7.74 -23.49
N GLY A 221 -37.85 7.11 -24.14
CA GLY A 221 -36.44 7.57 -24.09
C GLY A 221 -36.23 8.93 -24.72
N ASP A 222 -36.87 9.23 -25.84
CA ASP A 222 -36.78 10.53 -26.50
C ASP A 222 -37.43 11.65 -25.65
N LEU A 223 -38.53 11.33 -24.95
CA LEU A 223 -39.16 12.26 -24.00
C LEU A 223 -38.20 12.59 -22.85
N VAL A 224 -37.55 11.59 -22.24
CA VAL A 224 -36.59 11.78 -21.15
C VAL A 224 -35.44 12.69 -21.59
N LYS A 225 -34.88 12.47 -22.81
CA LYS A 225 -33.84 13.32 -23.39
C LYS A 225 -34.32 14.77 -23.60
N THR A 226 -35.53 14.93 -24.12
CA THR A 226 -36.11 16.25 -24.36
C THR A 226 -36.36 17.03 -23.06
N LEU A 227 -36.66 16.31 -21.99
CA LEU A 227 -36.84 16.87 -20.65
C LEU A 227 -35.52 17.13 -19.89
N GLY A 228 -34.37 16.73 -20.48
CA GLY A 228 -33.05 16.94 -19.87
C GLY A 228 -32.81 16.10 -18.61
N LEU A 229 -33.50 14.96 -18.46
CA LEU A 229 -33.32 14.05 -17.33
C LEU A 229 -32.05 13.20 -17.49
N SER A 230 -31.67 12.44 -16.45
CA SER A 230 -30.45 11.66 -16.43
C SER A 230 -30.47 10.46 -17.37
N GLU A 231 -29.29 9.92 -17.74
CA GLU A 231 -29.17 8.65 -18.49
C GLU A 231 -29.76 7.45 -17.74
N GLU A 232 -29.77 7.51 -16.40
CA GLU A 232 -30.36 6.48 -15.55
C GLU A 232 -31.90 6.52 -15.67
N ASP A 233 -32.49 7.71 -15.71
CA ASP A 233 -33.92 7.89 -15.96
C ASP A 233 -34.31 7.41 -17.35
N GLU A 234 -33.50 7.71 -18.40
CA GLU A 234 -33.72 7.19 -19.75
C GLU A 234 -33.76 5.65 -19.79
N SER A 235 -32.75 5.01 -19.15
CA SER A 235 -32.66 3.55 -19.08
C SER A 235 -33.86 2.94 -18.37
N THR A 236 -34.30 3.57 -17.27
CA THR A 236 -35.45 3.14 -16.47
C THR A 236 -36.75 3.26 -17.28
N VAL A 237 -36.99 4.39 -17.90
CA VAL A 237 -38.21 4.64 -18.70
C VAL A 237 -38.26 3.71 -19.92
N ARG A 238 -37.16 3.53 -20.64
CA ARG A 238 -37.09 2.56 -21.77
C ARG A 238 -37.42 1.15 -21.32
N THR A 239 -36.85 0.72 -20.19
CA THR A 239 -37.13 -0.61 -19.63
C THR A 239 -38.57 -0.78 -19.21
N ALA A 240 -39.13 0.18 -18.46
CA ALA A 240 -40.53 0.17 -18.03
C ALA A 240 -41.52 0.19 -19.20
N ALA A 241 -41.26 1.02 -20.22
CA ALA A 241 -42.04 1.08 -21.44
C ALA A 241 -42.01 -0.26 -22.21
N SER A 242 -40.83 -0.88 -22.33
CA SER A 242 -40.68 -2.20 -22.95
C SER A 242 -41.53 -3.25 -22.26
N LEU A 243 -41.57 -3.23 -20.92
CA LEU A 243 -42.29 -4.22 -20.09
C LEU A 243 -43.77 -3.89 -19.91
N SER A 244 -44.26 -2.75 -20.38
CA SER A 244 -45.66 -2.27 -20.15
C SER A 244 -46.75 -3.26 -20.58
N GLN A 245 -46.44 -4.11 -21.57
CA GLN A 245 -47.40 -5.08 -22.14
C GLN A 245 -47.28 -6.48 -21.50
N ILE A 246 -46.37 -6.71 -20.53
CA ILE A 246 -46.10 -8.04 -19.96
C ILE A 246 -47.34 -8.66 -19.30
N GLY A 247 -48.21 -7.85 -18.73
CA GLY A 247 -49.47 -8.29 -18.13
C GLY A 247 -50.45 -8.95 -19.10
N LYS A 248 -50.34 -8.64 -20.40
CA LYS A 248 -51.20 -9.28 -21.43
C LYS A 248 -50.96 -10.77 -21.57
N MET A 249 -49.78 -11.27 -21.21
CA MET A 249 -49.53 -12.73 -21.22
C MET A 249 -50.44 -13.56 -20.32
N GLN A 250 -51.07 -12.92 -19.33
CA GLN A 250 -52.00 -13.56 -18.40
C GLN A 250 -53.47 -13.52 -18.88
N LEU A 251 -53.73 -12.82 -19.99
CA LEU A 251 -55.09 -12.68 -20.51
C LEU A 251 -55.37 -13.87 -21.45
N PRO A 252 -56.61 -14.44 -21.41
CA PRO A 252 -57.07 -15.43 -22.38
C PRO A 252 -57.00 -14.88 -23.79
N ARG A 253 -56.57 -15.72 -24.75
CA ARG A 253 -56.34 -15.35 -26.16
C ARG A 253 -57.59 -14.74 -26.82
N GLU A 254 -58.78 -15.20 -26.38
CA GLU A 254 -60.08 -14.71 -26.83
C GLU A 254 -60.33 -13.24 -26.49
N LEU A 255 -59.69 -12.72 -25.43
CA LEU A 255 -59.81 -11.32 -25.07
C LEU A 255 -58.80 -10.43 -25.81
N LEU A 256 -57.70 -10.98 -26.27
CA LEU A 256 -56.66 -10.27 -26.99
C LEU A 256 -57.00 -10.09 -28.48
N THR A 257 -57.81 -10.99 -29.04
CA THR A 257 -58.15 -11.02 -30.48
C THR A 257 -59.55 -10.54 -30.78
N LYS A 258 -60.28 -9.95 -29.82
CA LYS A 258 -61.58 -9.27 -30.07
C LYS A 258 -61.35 -8.05 -30.97
N PRO A 259 -62.13 -7.92 -32.07
CA PRO A 259 -62.11 -6.74 -32.96
C PRO A 259 -62.58 -5.49 -32.24
#